data_99a9fb80922ac565c012a0e6594374c1
#
_entry.id   99a9fb80922ac565c012a0e6594374c1
#
_cell.length_a   1.000
_cell.length_b   1.000
_cell.length_c   1.000
_cell.angle_alpha   90.00
_cell.angle_beta   90.00
_cell.angle_gamma   90.00
#
_symmetry.space_group_name_H-M   'P 1'
#
loop_
_entity.id
_entity.type
_entity.pdbx_description
1 polymer ?
#
loop_
_entity_poly.entity_id
_entity_poly.type
_entity_poly.pdbx_seq_one_letter_code
_entity_poly.pdbx_strand_id
1 'polypeptide(L)'
;MSKDNAHINHNMLIWARTEVKLSVNLAAEKIGVNLEKIESWEKGETFPSVKQLYKIAEVYKRPFALFYFPHPPKHFKPLKDFRRFPDKFPLTENEEYNLQKELLLFQQKREIALDLYEQMNTEPMVFKLKGTVNETPDNLATKIIEYLNINHQEIADTNPDYDALNYWKKLLESNGIFVFQTTGVPLTIMRGACIAKNVLPVIIINSNDTPNGRIFSLIHELVHIVLREDGISNFRYMNKELYDKIEVYCNQVAAEVLVPSKLLLSNSIVRNHNSKESKWTNDELTKLARLFCVSSEVILRRLLTLGKTSSANYQEFRNSIDYSRKKASGGDYYRNVVAKNGVTFLNLALQGYYQDKITASSLWDFTHVKLSNLAKLEKILYAKI
;
A
#
# COMPACT_ATOMS: atom_id res chain seq x y z
N MET A 1 -18.20 40.90 -11.42
CA MET A 1 -18.19 39.58 -12.08
C MET A 1 -19.14 38.68 -11.31
N SER A 2 -20.25 38.26 -11.92
CA SER A 2 -21.15 37.27 -11.33
C SER A 2 -20.33 36.00 -11.09
N LYS A 3 -20.36 35.50 -9.86
CA LYS A 3 -19.74 34.18 -9.56
C LYS A 3 -20.61 33.14 -10.24
N ASP A 4 -20.10 32.52 -11.30
CA ASP A 4 -20.81 31.41 -11.95
C ASP A 4 -21.01 30.30 -10.92
N ASN A 5 -22.25 30.07 -10.50
CA ASN A 5 -22.63 29.03 -9.56
C ASN A 5 -22.64 27.67 -10.28
N ALA A 6 -22.07 26.69 -9.63
CA ALA A 6 -22.12 25.31 -10.10
C ALA A 6 -23.38 24.63 -9.57
N HIS A 7 -24.39 24.47 -10.42
CA HIS A 7 -25.69 23.84 -10.09
C HIS A 7 -25.50 22.32 -9.97
N ILE A 8 -24.95 21.89 -8.84
CA ILE A 8 -24.63 20.48 -8.55
C ILE A 8 -25.79 19.78 -7.83
N ASN A 9 -25.74 18.47 -7.80
CA ASN A 9 -26.62 17.66 -6.98
C ASN A 9 -26.12 17.64 -5.52
N HIS A 10 -26.88 18.21 -4.62
CA HIS A 10 -26.53 18.29 -3.19
C HIS A 10 -26.36 16.88 -2.54
N ASN A 11 -27.11 15.87 -2.98
CA ASN A 11 -26.96 14.51 -2.49
C ASN A 11 -25.59 13.92 -2.87
N MET A 12 -25.04 14.30 -4.04
CA MET A 12 -23.71 13.91 -4.46
C MET A 12 -22.62 14.60 -3.62
N LEU A 13 -22.89 15.82 -3.16
CA LEU A 13 -21.98 16.54 -2.27
C LEU A 13 -21.89 15.82 -0.90
N ILE A 14 -23.04 15.52 -0.31
CA ILE A 14 -23.14 14.78 0.96
C ILE A 14 -22.45 13.40 0.84
N TRP A 15 -22.80 12.64 -0.21
CA TRP A 15 -22.23 11.33 -0.44
C TRP A 15 -20.69 11.40 -0.57
N ALA A 16 -20.16 12.30 -1.36
CA ALA A 16 -18.72 12.44 -1.58
C ALA A 16 -17.96 12.79 -0.28
N ARG A 17 -18.54 13.66 0.56
CA ARG A 17 -17.98 14.01 1.87
C ARG A 17 -17.98 12.82 2.84
N THR A 18 -19.10 12.12 2.92
CA THR A 18 -19.25 10.97 3.84
C THR A 18 -18.35 9.79 3.48
N GLU A 19 -18.09 9.57 2.19
CA GLU A 19 -17.19 8.54 1.71
C GLU A 19 -15.73 8.78 2.14
N VAL A 20 -15.29 10.03 2.23
CA VAL A 20 -13.96 10.38 2.75
C VAL A 20 -13.95 10.60 4.27
N LYS A 21 -15.04 10.28 4.96
CA LYS A 21 -15.15 10.37 6.43
C LYS A 21 -14.90 11.77 7.00
N LEU A 22 -15.33 12.81 6.27
CA LEU A 22 -15.25 14.19 6.75
C LEU A 22 -16.54 14.60 7.45
N SER A 23 -16.43 15.20 8.65
CA SER A 23 -17.50 16.01 9.23
C SER A 23 -17.72 17.27 8.41
N VAL A 24 -18.85 17.92 8.61
CA VAL A 24 -19.15 19.22 7.96
C VAL A 24 -18.12 20.27 8.38
N ASN A 25 -17.73 20.27 9.67
CA ASN A 25 -16.73 21.19 10.22
C ASN A 25 -15.37 21.06 9.57
N LEU A 26 -14.84 19.82 9.51
CA LEU A 26 -13.51 19.56 8.92
C LEU A 26 -13.53 19.77 7.39
N ALA A 27 -14.65 19.51 6.72
CA ALA A 27 -14.84 19.82 5.32
C ALA A 27 -14.77 21.34 5.06
N ALA A 28 -15.45 22.15 5.88
CA ALA A 28 -15.41 23.60 5.80
C ALA A 28 -13.99 24.15 5.97
N GLU A 29 -13.24 23.66 6.97
CA GLU A 29 -11.84 24.01 7.20
C GLU A 29 -10.97 23.69 5.99
N LYS A 30 -11.03 22.45 5.46
CA LYS A 30 -10.18 21.99 4.34
C LYS A 30 -10.52 22.68 3.02
N ILE A 31 -11.77 23.05 2.79
CA ILE A 31 -12.21 23.79 1.61
C ILE A 31 -11.90 25.27 1.75
N GLY A 32 -11.80 25.78 2.98
CA GLY A 32 -11.55 27.19 3.29
C GLY A 32 -12.83 28.05 3.17
N VAL A 33 -13.94 27.55 3.71
CA VAL A 33 -15.24 28.25 3.76
C VAL A 33 -15.87 28.15 5.14
N ASN A 34 -16.88 28.97 5.43
CA ASN A 34 -17.63 28.88 6.67
C ASN A 34 -18.51 27.62 6.70
N LEU A 35 -18.79 27.12 7.91
CA LEU A 35 -19.64 25.96 8.15
C LEU A 35 -21.01 26.12 7.48
N GLU A 36 -21.66 27.26 7.69
CA GLU A 36 -23.00 27.55 7.17
C GLU A 36 -23.07 27.41 5.63
N LYS A 37 -21.95 27.67 4.93
CA LYS A 37 -21.89 27.48 3.47
C LYS A 37 -21.96 26.02 3.07
N ILE A 38 -21.23 25.14 3.75
CA ILE A 38 -21.30 23.70 3.47
C ILE A 38 -22.71 23.19 3.76
N GLU A 39 -23.28 23.57 4.91
CA GLU A 39 -24.64 23.18 5.29
C GLU A 39 -25.68 23.66 4.27
N SER A 40 -25.59 24.93 3.82
CA SER A 40 -26.49 25.50 2.81
C SER A 40 -26.35 24.81 1.45
N TRP A 41 -25.13 24.42 1.05
CA TRP A 41 -24.92 23.65 -0.19
C TRP A 41 -25.47 22.21 -0.08
N GLU A 42 -25.31 21.57 1.07
CA GLU A 42 -25.81 20.21 1.33
C GLU A 42 -27.34 20.17 1.48
N LYS A 43 -27.96 21.27 1.92
CA LYS A 43 -29.41 21.42 1.91
C LYS A 43 -29.99 21.81 0.54
N GLY A 44 -29.13 22.17 -0.42
CA GLY A 44 -29.56 22.64 -1.75
C GLY A 44 -30.11 24.07 -1.76
N GLU A 45 -29.92 24.85 -0.69
CA GLU A 45 -30.37 26.25 -0.56
C GLU A 45 -29.54 27.21 -1.40
N THR A 46 -28.24 26.93 -1.50
CA THR A 46 -27.28 27.69 -2.33
C THR A 46 -26.35 26.73 -3.08
N PHE A 47 -25.55 27.30 -3.99
CA PHE A 47 -24.58 26.51 -4.78
C PHE A 47 -23.16 27.04 -4.59
N PRO A 48 -22.14 26.17 -4.61
CA PRO A 48 -20.75 26.62 -4.66
C PRO A 48 -20.47 27.31 -6.01
N SER A 49 -19.52 28.22 -6.04
CA SER A 49 -18.97 28.68 -7.33
C SER A 49 -18.16 27.56 -7.98
N VAL A 50 -17.95 27.66 -9.29
CA VAL A 50 -17.12 26.69 -10.05
C VAL A 50 -15.74 26.52 -9.40
N LYS A 51 -15.10 27.62 -8.98
CA LYS A 51 -13.80 27.57 -8.27
C LYS A 51 -13.89 26.80 -6.94
N GLN A 52 -14.97 27.00 -6.19
CA GLN A 52 -15.19 26.26 -4.94
C GLN A 52 -15.45 24.78 -5.20
N LEU A 53 -16.20 24.46 -6.27
CA LEU A 53 -16.44 23.07 -6.65
C LEU A 53 -15.15 22.35 -7.06
N TYR A 54 -14.21 23.00 -7.73
CA TYR A 54 -12.87 22.41 -7.96
C TYR A 54 -12.16 22.08 -6.64
N LYS A 55 -12.24 22.98 -5.64
CA LYS A 55 -11.64 22.75 -4.33
C LYS A 55 -12.34 21.61 -3.58
N ILE A 56 -13.67 21.55 -3.66
CA ILE A 56 -14.47 20.44 -3.11
C ILE A 56 -14.06 19.11 -3.76
N ALA A 57 -13.96 19.06 -5.08
CA ALA A 57 -13.56 17.88 -5.83
C ALA A 57 -12.16 17.39 -5.41
N GLU A 58 -11.21 18.31 -5.21
CA GLU A 58 -9.87 18.02 -4.69
C GLU A 58 -9.91 17.44 -3.27
N VAL A 59 -10.66 18.07 -2.37
CA VAL A 59 -10.76 17.65 -0.96
C VAL A 59 -11.48 16.29 -0.84
N TYR A 60 -12.61 16.13 -1.55
CA TYR A 60 -13.40 14.90 -1.48
C TYR A 60 -12.89 13.77 -2.38
N LYS A 61 -11.80 14.04 -3.14
CA LYS A 61 -11.18 13.08 -4.05
C LYS A 61 -12.16 12.47 -5.04
N ARG A 62 -12.92 13.36 -5.70
CA ARG A 62 -13.89 13.00 -6.72
C ARG A 62 -13.68 13.83 -7.99
N PRO A 63 -13.89 13.25 -9.18
CA PRO A 63 -13.92 14.01 -10.41
C PRO A 63 -15.00 15.12 -10.35
N PHE A 64 -14.67 16.31 -10.86
CA PHE A 64 -15.56 17.46 -10.89
C PHE A 64 -16.95 17.13 -11.50
N ALA A 65 -16.98 16.39 -12.61
CA ALA A 65 -18.21 16.03 -13.31
C ALA A 65 -19.15 15.17 -12.47
N LEU A 66 -18.63 14.42 -11.50
CA LEU A 66 -19.41 13.49 -10.68
C LEU A 66 -20.47 14.22 -9.83
N PHE A 67 -20.21 15.46 -9.43
CA PHE A 67 -21.16 16.25 -8.63
C PHE A 67 -22.44 16.62 -9.37
N TYR A 68 -22.48 16.46 -10.69
CA TYR A 68 -23.66 16.67 -11.53
C TYR A 68 -24.49 15.40 -11.78
N PHE A 69 -24.02 14.25 -11.30
CA PHE A 69 -24.74 12.99 -11.51
C PHE A 69 -26.00 12.93 -10.66
N PRO A 70 -27.07 12.26 -11.15
CA PRO A 70 -28.31 12.12 -10.41
C PRO A 70 -28.15 11.20 -9.18
N HIS A 71 -27.26 10.20 -9.26
CA HIS A 71 -26.99 9.21 -8.21
C HIS A 71 -25.52 8.82 -8.19
N PRO A 72 -25.00 8.33 -7.03
CA PRO A 72 -23.68 7.74 -6.94
C PRO A 72 -23.49 6.60 -7.96
N PRO A 73 -22.30 6.44 -8.55
CA PRO A 73 -22.01 5.34 -9.47
C PRO A 73 -22.27 3.98 -8.81
N LYS A 74 -23.07 3.12 -9.47
CA LYS A 74 -23.49 1.80 -8.92
C LYS A 74 -22.32 0.87 -8.58
N HIS A 75 -21.20 1.03 -9.29
CA HIS A 75 -20.01 0.19 -9.11
C HIS A 75 -19.00 0.78 -8.14
N PHE A 76 -19.25 2.00 -7.64
CA PHE A 76 -18.41 2.63 -6.64
C PHE A 76 -18.70 2.03 -5.26
N LYS A 77 -18.04 0.92 -4.95
CA LYS A 77 -17.99 0.38 -3.58
C LYS A 77 -16.68 0.84 -2.97
N PRO A 78 -16.71 1.68 -1.91
CA PRO A 78 -15.48 1.97 -1.18
C PRO A 78 -14.85 0.66 -0.76
N LEU A 79 -13.54 0.58 -0.88
CA LEU A 79 -12.82 -0.60 -0.44
C LEU A 79 -13.12 -0.82 1.05
N LYS A 80 -13.78 -1.91 1.34
CA LYS A 80 -14.15 -2.28 2.71
C LYS A 80 -13.01 -3.00 3.44
N ASP A 81 -11.94 -3.34 2.71
CA ASP A 81 -10.85 -4.20 3.15
C ASP A 81 -9.60 -3.40 3.49
N PHE A 82 -9.70 -2.56 4.54
CA PHE A 82 -8.52 -1.90 5.07
C PHE A 82 -8.23 -2.41 6.45
N ARG A 83 -7.00 -2.87 6.62
CA ARG A 83 -6.47 -3.17 7.93
C ARG A 83 -6.25 -1.90 8.70
N ARG A 84 -6.98 -1.78 9.77
CA ARG A 84 -6.54 -1.03 10.94
C ARG A 84 -5.81 -2.00 11.86
N PHE A 85 -4.71 -1.57 12.47
CA PHE A 85 -4.34 -2.15 13.75
C PHE A 85 -5.58 -2.07 14.66
N PRO A 86 -6.04 -3.19 15.23
CA PRO A 86 -7.23 -3.14 16.07
C PRO A 86 -7.00 -2.14 17.19
N ASP A 87 -7.86 -1.14 17.26
CA ASP A 87 -8.30 -0.31 18.39
C ASP A 87 -7.33 -0.01 19.55
N LYS A 88 -6.04 0.13 19.28
CA LYS A 88 -5.17 0.64 20.35
C LYS A 88 -5.40 2.12 20.64
N PHE A 89 -5.85 2.89 19.63
CA PHE A 89 -6.23 4.28 19.81
C PHE A 89 -7.31 4.64 18.78
N PRO A 90 -8.41 5.33 19.18
CA PRO A 90 -9.34 5.91 18.21
C PRO A 90 -8.57 6.92 17.35
N LEU A 91 -8.73 6.83 16.02
CA LEU A 91 -8.16 7.81 15.11
C LEU A 91 -8.86 9.15 15.31
N THR A 92 -8.11 10.22 15.24
CA THR A 92 -8.69 11.55 15.05
C THR A 92 -9.39 11.62 13.70
N GLU A 93 -10.38 12.48 13.56
CA GLU A 93 -11.10 12.66 12.30
C GLU A 93 -10.15 12.98 11.13
N ASN A 94 -9.13 13.80 11.38
CA ASN A 94 -8.13 14.13 10.36
C ASN A 94 -7.26 12.94 9.94
N GLU A 95 -6.92 12.07 10.87
CA GLU A 95 -6.21 10.82 10.57
C GLU A 95 -7.08 9.85 9.77
N GLU A 96 -8.36 9.74 10.12
CA GLU A 96 -9.31 8.91 9.37
C GLU A 96 -9.50 9.45 7.96
N TYR A 97 -9.68 10.75 7.79
CA TYR A 97 -9.73 11.38 6.47
C TYR A 97 -8.47 11.11 5.65
N ASN A 98 -7.27 11.31 6.22
CA ASN A 98 -6.02 11.09 5.50
C ASN A 98 -5.87 9.64 5.05
N LEU A 99 -6.23 8.69 5.90
CA LEU A 99 -6.25 7.27 5.55
C LEU A 99 -7.23 7.01 4.40
N GLN A 100 -8.49 7.40 4.53
CA GLN A 100 -9.51 7.18 3.50
C GLN A 100 -9.14 7.84 2.16
N LYS A 101 -8.62 9.05 2.21
CA LYS A 101 -8.16 9.78 1.03
C LYS A 101 -7.07 9.01 0.25
N GLU A 102 -6.06 8.47 0.95
CA GLU A 102 -4.99 7.71 0.29
C GLU A 102 -5.53 6.40 -0.31
N LEU A 103 -6.39 5.71 0.43
CA LEU A 103 -6.98 4.45 -0.03
C LEU A 103 -7.85 4.65 -1.29
N LEU A 104 -8.67 5.69 -1.29
CA LEU A 104 -9.48 6.07 -2.47
C LEU A 104 -8.60 6.42 -3.68
N LEU A 105 -7.49 7.12 -3.47
CA LEU A 105 -6.56 7.45 -4.55
C LEU A 105 -6.02 6.19 -5.25
N PHE A 106 -5.64 5.17 -4.49
CA PHE A 106 -5.10 3.93 -5.07
C PHE A 106 -6.19 3.05 -5.68
N GLN A 107 -7.40 3.07 -5.13
CA GLN A 107 -8.55 2.46 -5.77
C GLN A 107 -8.85 3.11 -7.13
N GLN A 108 -8.86 4.43 -7.20
CA GLN A 108 -9.05 5.16 -8.46
C GLN A 108 -7.98 4.81 -9.48
N LYS A 109 -6.70 4.71 -9.07
CA LYS A 109 -5.63 4.27 -9.98
C LYS A 109 -5.86 2.88 -10.54
N ARG A 110 -6.36 1.95 -9.73
CA ARG A 110 -6.71 0.62 -10.20
C ARG A 110 -7.84 0.67 -11.23
N GLU A 111 -8.91 1.43 -10.98
CA GLU A 111 -10.02 1.59 -11.93
C GLU A 111 -9.54 2.26 -13.24
N ILE A 112 -8.72 3.33 -13.16
CA ILE A 112 -8.09 3.94 -14.32
C ILE A 112 -7.27 2.93 -15.12
N ALA A 113 -6.53 2.05 -14.44
CA ALA A 113 -5.75 1.02 -15.12
C ALA A 113 -6.64 0.01 -15.85
N LEU A 114 -7.77 -0.41 -15.26
CA LEU A 114 -8.75 -1.27 -15.94
C LEU A 114 -9.32 -0.61 -17.18
N ASP A 115 -9.71 0.67 -17.08
CA ASP A 115 -10.21 1.45 -18.21
C ASP A 115 -9.15 1.59 -19.33
N LEU A 116 -7.87 1.77 -18.96
CA LEU A 116 -6.77 1.85 -19.92
C LEU A 116 -6.56 0.52 -20.66
N TYR A 117 -6.59 -0.62 -19.96
CA TYR A 117 -6.51 -1.93 -20.59
C TYR A 117 -7.65 -2.14 -21.59
N GLU A 118 -8.88 -1.77 -21.21
CA GLU A 118 -10.07 -1.85 -22.10
C GLU A 118 -9.91 -0.95 -23.34
N GLN A 119 -9.51 0.31 -23.17
CA GLN A 119 -9.31 1.27 -24.27
C GLN A 119 -8.20 0.86 -25.24
N MET A 120 -7.16 0.16 -24.75
CA MET A 120 -6.07 -0.36 -25.57
C MET A 120 -6.37 -1.76 -26.16
N ASN A 121 -7.55 -2.33 -25.88
CA ASN A 121 -7.92 -3.72 -26.24
C ASN A 121 -6.86 -4.75 -25.79
N THR A 122 -6.34 -4.59 -24.58
CA THR A 122 -5.39 -5.50 -23.95
C THR A 122 -5.97 -6.03 -22.65
N GLU A 123 -5.54 -7.22 -22.24
CA GLU A 123 -6.02 -7.80 -20.99
C GLU A 123 -4.97 -7.68 -19.89
N PRO A 124 -5.38 -7.28 -18.68
CA PRO A 124 -4.48 -7.28 -17.54
C PRO A 124 -4.13 -8.72 -17.12
N MET A 125 -2.91 -8.89 -16.62
CA MET A 125 -2.51 -10.18 -16.06
C MET A 125 -3.39 -10.56 -14.86
N VAL A 126 -3.81 -11.82 -14.83
CA VAL A 126 -4.60 -12.38 -13.72
C VAL A 126 -3.66 -13.04 -12.72
N PHE A 127 -3.64 -12.58 -11.49
CA PHE A 127 -2.92 -13.22 -10.40
C PHE A 127 -3.68 -14.46 -9.92
N LYS A 128 -3.13 -15.66 -10.17
CA LYS A 128 -3.84 -16.94 -10.01
C LYS A 128 -3.56 -17.66 -8.68
N LEU A 129 -2.46 -17.32 -7.99
CA LEU A 129 -2.10 -18.00 -6.74
C LEU A 129 -3.17 -17.82 -5.68
N LYS A 130 -3.53 -18.93 -5.04
CA LYS A 130 -4.51 -19.00 -3.96
C LYS A 130 -3.97 -19.87 -2.82
N GLY A 131 -4.30 -19.50 -1.61
CA GLY A 131 -3.98 -20.25 -0.41
C GLY A 131 -5.11 -20.19 0.60
N THR A 132 -5.02 -21.00 1.64
CA THR A 132 -5.99 -21.04 2.73
C THR A 132 -5.29 -20.96 4.08
N VAL A 133 -5.98 -20.45 5.09
CA VAL A 133 -5.47 -20.40 6.47
C VAL A 133 -5.35 -21.79 7.11
N ASN A 134 -5.90 -22.82 6.47
CA ASN A 134 -5.80 -24.21 6.93
C ASN A 134 -4.47 -24.86 6.51
N GLU A 135 -3.73 -24.24 5.61
CA GLU A 135 -2.39 -24.69 5.25
C GLU A 135 -1.38 -24.29 6.33
N THR A 136 -0.32 -25.06 6.49
CA THR A 136 0.77 -24.61 7.37
C THR A 136 1.47 -23.41 6.76
N PRO A 137 1.99 -22.46 7.56
CA PRO A 137 2.72 -21.30 7.04
C PRO A 137 3.87 -21.67 6.09
N ASP A 138 4.59 -22.75 6.37
CA ASP A 138 5.70 -23.25 5.55
C ASP A 138 5.23 -23.73 4.17
N ASN A 139 4.09 -24.45 4.11
CA ASN A 139 3.51 -24.93 2.85
C ASN A 139 3.04 -23.75 1.97
N LEU A 140 2.33 -22.79 2.56
CA LEU A 140 1.87 -21.62 1.81
C LEU A 140 3.05 -20.76 1.35
N ALA A 141 4.07 -20.57 2.20
CA ALA A 141 5.27 -19.85 1.82
C ALA A 141 6.02 -20.55 0.67
N THR A 142 6.13 -21.87 0.69
CA THR A 142 6.73 -22.65 -0.41
C THR A 142 5.98 -22.41 -1.73
N LYS A 143 4.65 -22.48 -1.71
CA LYS A 143 3.82 -22.17 -2.89
C LYS A 143 4.05 -20.74 -3.42
N ILE A 144 4.17 -19.76 -2.52
CA ILE A 144 4.45 -18.37 -2.90
C ILE A 144 5.84 -18.25 -3.54
N ILE A 145 6.87 -18.87 -2.94
CA ILE A 145 8.24 -18.88 -3.44
C ILE A 145 8.31 -19.50 -4.84
N GLU A 146 7.68 -20.64 -5.04
CA GLU A 146 7.63 -21.34 -6.33
C GLU A 146 6.86 -20.54 -7.39
N TYR A 147 5.66 -20.05 -7.05
CA TYR A 147 4.82 -19.30 -8.00
C TYR A 147 5.48 -18.02 -8.50
N LEU A 148 6.13 -17.27 -7.60
CA LEU A 148 6.82 -16.04 -7.94
C LEU A 148 8.25 -16.28 -8.44
N ASN A 149 8.74 -17.53 -8.42
CA ASN A 149 10.11 -17.88 -8.75
C ASN A 149 11.15 -17.06 -7.93
N ILE A 150 10.94 -17.01 -6.60
CA ILE A 150 11.80 -16.22 -5.71
C ILE A 150 13.18 -16.86 -5.61
N ASN A 151 14.21 -16.11 -5.99
CA ASN A 151 15.61 -16.51 -5.86
C ASN A 151 16.27 -15.78 -4.66
N HIS A 152 16.40 -16.48 -3.53
CA HIS A 152 17.01 -15.91 -2.33
C HIS A 152 18.51 -15.61 -2.50
N GLN A 153 19.20 -16.28 -3.44
CA GLN A 153 20.59 -15.97 -3.73
C GLN A 153 20.71 -14.61 -4.44
N GLU A 154 19.85 -14.33 -5.42
CA GLU A 154 19.82 -13.00 -6.05
C GLU A 154 19.50 -11.89 -5.04
N ILE A 155 18.60 -12.17 -4.08
CA ILE A 155 18.30 -11.22 -3.00
C ILE A 155 19.53 -10.96 -2.14
N ALA A 156 20.26 -12.01 -1.77
CA ALA A 156 21.48 -11.90 -0.96
C ALA A 156 22.59 -11.11 -1.67
N ASP A 157 22.63 -11.15 -3.00
CA ASP A 157 23.61 -10.45 -3.85
C ASP A 157 23.22 -8.99 -4.12
N THR A 158 21.98 -8.57 -3.76
CA THR A 158 21.58 -7.15 -3.86
C THR A 158 22.23 -6.33 -2.76
N ASN A 159 22.43 -5.03 -3.03
CA ASN A 159 22.68 -4.12 -1.92
C ASN A 159 21.50 -4.14 -0.96
N PRO A 160 21.74 -4.31 0.35
CA PRO A 160 20.68 -4.19 1.34
C PRO A 160 20.00 -2.82 1.19
N ASP A 161 18.75 -2.73 1.65
CA ASP A 161 17.91 -1.54 1.64
C ASP A 161 17.13 -1.34 0.32
N TYR A 162 17.46 -0.28 -0.46
CA TYR A 162 16.61 0.12 -1.59
C TYR A 162 16.68 -0.82 -2.80
N ASP A 163 17.81 -1.49 -3.03
CA ASP A 163 17.93 -2.41 -4.18
C ASP A 163 17.14 -3.68 -3.92
N ALA A 164 17.18 -4.22 -2.69
CA ALA A 164 16.35 -5.35 -2.30
C ALA A 164 14.84 -4.98 -2.35
N LEU A 165 14.45 -3.79 -1.88
CA LEU A 165 13.05 -3.34 -1.99
C LEU A 165 12.62 -3.21 -3.46
N ASN A 166 13.48 -2.71 -4.35
CA ASN A 166 13.17 -2.60 -5.77
C ASN A 166 13.09 -3.98 -6.43
N TYR A 167 13.92 -4.95 -6.03
CA TYR A 167 13.82 -6.34 -6.48
C TYR A 167 12.43 -6.91 -6.16
N TRP A 168 12.00 -6.82 -4.90
CA TRP A 168 10.69 -7.32 -4.47
C TRP A 168 9.52 -6.63 -5.19
N LYS A 169 9.59 -5.31 -5.37
CA LYS A 169 8.57 -4.57 -6.12
C LYS A 169 8.51 -5.03 -7.57
N LYS A 170 9.65 -5.13 -8.27
CA LYS A 170 9.73 -5.59 -9.65
C LYS A 170 9.17 -7.00 -9.79
N LEU A 171 9.51 -7.89 -8.86
CA LEU A 171 9.00 -9.26 -8.83
C LEU A 171 7.48 -9.32 -8.73
N LEU A 172 6.86 -8.52 -7.85
CA LEU A 172 5.41 -8.49 -7.71
C LEU A 172 4.73 -7.82 -8.91
N GLU A 173 5.27 -6.72 -9.40
CA GLU A 173 4.73 -6.02 -10.57
C GLU A 173 4.81 -6.89 -11.84
N SER A 174 5.86 -7.69 -12.03
CA SER A 174 5.97 -8.64 -13.14
C SER A 174 4.98 -9.82 -13.05
N ASN A 175 4.38 -10.03 -11.86
CA ASN A 175 3.31 -11.00 -11.63
C ASN A 175 1.90 -10.37 -11.62
N GLY A 176 1.75 -9.14 -12.13
CA GLY A 176 0.47 -8.46 -12.30
C GLY A 176 -0.09 -7.81 -11.04
N ILE A 177 0.75 -7.58 -10.02
CA ILE A 177 0.37 -6.90 -8.77
C ILE A 177 0.87 -5.46 -8.83
N PHE A 178 0.00 -4.49 -8.72
CA PHE A 178 0.42 -3.09 -8.61
C PHE A 178 1.00 -2.79 -7.23
N VAL A 179 2.15 -2.11 -7.21
CA VAL A 179 2.81 -1.71 -5.97
C VAL A 179 2.91 -0.18 -5.90
N PHE A 180 2.18 0.40 -4.97
CA PHE A 180 2.19 1.84 -4.72
C PHE A 180 2.82 2.16 -3.37
N GLN A 181 3.33 3.39 -3.24
CA GLN A 181 3.87 3.87 -1.98
C GLN A 181 3.19 5.18 -1.56
N THR A 182 2.98 5.36 -0.26
CA THR A 182 2.42 6.58 0.31
C THR A 182 3.26 7.13 1.45
N THR A 183 3.21 8.44 1.64
CA THR A 183 3.70 9.15 2.84
C THR A 183 2.57 9.86 3.56
N GLY A 184 1.33 9.75 3.04
CA GLY A 184 0.17 10.53 3.49
C GLY A 184 -0.45 10.04 4.80
N VAL A 185 0.02 8.92 5.34
CA VAL A 185 -0.52 8.31 6.57
C VAL A 185 0.64 8.01 7.53
N PRO A 186 0.50 8.31 8.84
CA PRO A 186 1.50 7.91 9.85
C PRO A 186 1.71 6.40 9.92
N LEU A 187 2.94 5.96 10.23
CA LEU A 187 3.25 4.53 10.40
C LEU A 187 2.47 3.85 11.53
N THR A 188 2.09 4.60 12.54
CA THR A 188 1.26 4.13 13.66
C THR A 188 -0.15 3.73 13.22
N ILE A 189 -0.60 4.27 12.09
CA ILE A 189 -1.94 4.02 11.53
C ILE A 189 -1.90 2.93 10.47
N MET A 190 -0.94 3.01 9.52
CA MET A 190 -0.85 2.07 8.40
C MET A 190 0.61 1.86 7.99
N ARG A 191 1.06 0.60 7.96
CA ARG A 191 2.34 0.19 7.36
C ARG A 191 2.16 -0.31 5.93
N GLY A 192 1.08 -1.02 5.68
CA GLY A 192 0.67 -1.54 4.39
C GLY A 192 -0.85 -1.68 4.29
N ALA A 193 -1.34 -1.87 3.08
CA ALA A 193 -2.72 -2.21 2.76
C ALA A 193 -2.77 -2.89 1.39
N CYS A 194 -3.81 -3.69 1.12
CA CYS A 194 -3.96 -4.30 -0.20
C CYS A 194 -5.41 -4.27 -0.71
N ILE A 195 -5.54 -4.39 -2.04
CA ILE A 195 -6.78 -4.69 -2.74
C ILE A 195 -6.66 -6.11 -3.27
N ALA A 196 -7.29 -7.05 -2.57
CA ALA A 196 -7.19 -8.48 -2.88
C ALA A 196 -8.21 -8.88 -3.98
N LYS A 197 -7.87 -8.60 -5.24
CA LYS A 197 -8.64 -8.99 -6.43
C LYS A 197 -7.79 -9.91 -7.31
N ASN A 198 -8.44 -10.73 -8.16
CA ASN A 198 -7.73 -11.61 -9.09
C ASN A 198 -7.08 -10.80 -10.23
N VAL A 199 -7.80 -9.78 -10.70
CA VAL A 199 -7.35 -8.87 -11.75
C VAL A 199 -6.85 -7.60 -11.12
N LEU A 200 -5.63 -7.22 -11.44
CA LEU A 200 -4.93 -6.05 -10.91
C LEU A 200 -5.06 -5.92 -9.37
N PRO A 201 -4.59 -6.91 -8.60
CA PRO A 201 -4.42 -6.71 -7.16
C PRO A 201 -3.46 -5.55 -6.90
N VAL A 202 -3.65 -4.87 -5.79
CA VAL A 202 -2.85 -3.70 -5.42
C VAL A 202 -2.25 -3.90 -4.03
N ILE A 203 -0.98 -3.56 -3.87
CA ILE A 203 -0.32 -3.40 -2.58
C ILE A 203 0.09 -1.95 -2.40
N ILE A 204 -0.17 -1.40 -1.24
CA ILE A 204 0.20 -0.06 -0.84
C ILE A 204 1.14 -0.18 0.37
N ILE A 205 2.34 0.40 0.30
CA ILE A 205 3.30 0.41 1.42
C ILE A 205 3.62 1.84 1.85
N ASN A 206 3.86 2.01 3.13
CA ASN A 206 4.16 3.32 3.70
C ASN A 206 5.66 3.66 3.56
N SER A 207 5.98 4.71 2.81
CA SER A 207 7.36 5.17 2.58
C SER A 207 8.04 5.77 3.81
N ASN A 208 7.27 6.05 4.87
CA ASN A 208 7.85 6.51 6.13
C ASN A 208 8.53 5.36 6.90
N ASP A 209 8.32 4.10 6.50
CA ASP A 209 9.02 2.95 7.08
C ASP A 209 10.39 2.74 6.42
N THR A 210 11.24 1.95 7.08
CA THR A 210 12.54 1.54 6.54
C THR A 210 12.35 0.70 5.29
N PRO A 211 13.36 0.58 4.41
CA PRO A 211 13.33 -0.36 3.30
C PRO A 211 12.99 -1.78 3.74
N ASN A 212 13.64 -2.29 4.79
CA ASN A 212 13.37 -3.64 5.31
C ASN A 212 11.96 -3.76 5.92
N GLY A 213 11.45 -2.73 6.60
CA GLY A 213 10.07 -2.69 7.09
C GLY A 213 9.06 -2.69 5.95
N ARG A 214 9.36 -1.96 4.85
CA ARG A 214 8.54 -1.97 3.62
C ARG A 214 8.55 -3.33 2.93
N ILE A 215 9.70 -4.03 2.86
CA ILE A 215 9.80 -5.39 2.31
C ILE A 215 8.91 -6.33 3.11
N PHE A 216 8.98 -6.29 4.45
CA PHE A 216 8.11 -7.11 5.27
C PHE A 216 6.64 -6.81 5.05
N SER A 217 6.25 -5.53 5.04
CA SER A 217 4.86 -5.12 4.76
C SER A 217 4.41 -5.56 3.37
N LEU A 218 5.28 -5.46 2.36
CA LEU A 218 4.98 -5.86 0.99
C LEU A 218 4.61 -7.35 0.89
N ILE A 219 5.40 -8.23 1.52
CA ILE A 219 5.15 -9.68 1.51
C ILE A 219 3.97 -10.04 2.40
N HIS A 220 3.78 -9.34 3.52
CA HIS A 220 2.62 -9.50 4.37
C HIS A 220 1.31 -9.20 3.62
N GLU A 221 1.25 -8.07 2.86
CA GLU A 221 0.09 -7.74 2.03
C GLU A 221 -0.12 -8.72 0.86
N LEU A 222 0.97 -9.27 0.32
CA LEU A 222 0.90 -10.35 -0.67
C LEU A 222 0.17 -11.58 -0.10
N VAL A 223 0.46 -11.99 1.13
CA VAL A 223 -0.21 -13.14 1.76
C VAL A 223 -1.72 -12.89 1.84
N HIS A 224 -2.16 -11.67 2.15
CA HIS A 224 -3.59 -11.38 2.13
C HIS A 224 -4.21 -11.45 0.74
N ILE A 225 -3.48 -11.03 -0.31
CA ILE A 225 -3.93 -11.21 -1.69
C ILE A 225 -4.08 -12.71 -2.01
N VAL A 226 -3.16 -13.54 -1.55
CA VAL A 226 -3.20 -15.00 -1.76
C VAL A 226 -4.40 -15.63 -1.04
N LEU A 227 -4.75 -15.15 0.15
CA LEU A 227 -5.86 -15.68 0.97
C LEU A 227 -7.25 -15.16 0.57
N ARG A 228 -7.40 -14.36 -0.47
CA ARG A 228 -8.62 -13.60 -0.82
C ARG A 228 -9.91 -14.39 -0.99
N GLU A 229 -9.84 -15.68 -1.30
CA GLU A 229 -11.04 -16.47 -1.65
C GLU A 229 -11.73 -17.16 -0.48
N ASP A 230 -11.15 -17.19 0.69
CA ASP A 230 -11.71 -17.92 1.84
C ASP A 230 -12.79 -17.13 2.60
N GLY A 231 -13.45 -16.19 1.95
CA GLY A 231 -14.43 -15.33 2.62
C GLY A 231 -13.80 -14.32 3.58
N ILE A 232 -12.47 -14.26 3.60
CA ILE A 232 -11.66 -13.43 4.48
C ILE A 232 -11.68 -11.96 4.05
N SER A 233 -12.09 -11.67 2.82
CA SER A 233 -12.28 -10.30 2.30
C SER A 233 -13.38 -9.50 3.03
N ASN A 234 -14.08 -10.08 4.00
CA ASN A 234 -15.09 -9.42 4.81
C ASN A 234 -14.61 -9.18 6.25
N PHE A 235 -13.36 -8.76 6.46
CA PHE A 235 -12.76 -8.51 7.80
C PHE A 235 -13.61 -7.61 8.73
N ARG A 236 -14.49 -6.76 8.18
CA ARG A 236 -15.40 -5.92 8.98
C ARG A 236 -16.41 -6.70 9.81
N TYR A 237 -16.69 -7.95 9.44
CA TYR A 237 -17.69 -8.79 10.12
C TYR A 237 -17.05 -9.91 10.95
N MET A 238 -15.72 -10.00 10.94
CA MET A 238 -15.01 -10.98 11.76
C MET A 238 -14.91 -10.49 13.20
N ASN A 239 -15.00 -11.43 14.14
CA ASN A 239 -14.68 -11.12 15.52
C ASN A 239 -13.16 -10.84 15.65
N LYS A 240 -12.77 -10.09 16.65
CA LYS A 240 -11.40 -9.66 16.91
C LYS A 240 -10.43 -10.85 16.99
N GLU A 241 -10.86 -11.94 17.61
CA GLU A 241 -10.03 -13.13 17.80
C GLU A 241 -9.64 -13.82 16.49
N LEU A 242 -10.60 -13.93 15.55
CA LEU A 242 -10.34 -14.52 14.24
C LEU A 242 -9.44 -13.61 13.39
N TYR A 243 -9.66 -12.30 13.47
CA TYR A 243 -8.80 -11.31 12.83
C TYR A 243 -7.35 -11.43 13.34
N ASP A 244 -7.14 -11.44 14.66
CA ASP A 244 -5.80 -11.55 15.25
C ASP A 244 -5.10 -12.86 14.84
N LYS A 245 -5.83 -13.98 14.72
CA LYS A 245 -5.29 -15.26 14.23
C LYS A 245 -4.81 -15.18 12.79
N ILE A 246 -5.56 -14.53 11.91
CA ILE A 246 -5.18 -14.34 10.50
C ILE A 246 -3.95 -13.44 10.39
N GLU A 247 -3.89 -12.36 11.18
CA GLU A 247 -2.73 -11.48 11.21
C GLU A 247 -1.46 -12.21 11.65
N VAL A 248 -1.57 -13.05 12.69
CA VAL A 248 -0.46 -13.89 13.14
C VAL A 248 -0.04 -14.86 12.04
N TYR A 249 -1.00 -15.50 11.37
CA TYR A 249 -0.73 -16.41 10.27
C TYR A 249 -0.04 -15.70 9.09
N CYS A 250 -0.53 -14.54 8.66
CA CYS A 250 0.09 -13.75 7.59
C CYS A 250 1.52 -13.34 7.94
N ASN A 251 1.76 -12.94 9.19
CA ASN A 251 3.11 -12.63 9.67
C ASN A 251 4.04 -13.85 9.63
N GLN A 252 3.54 -15.05 9.97
CA GLN A 252 4.32 -16.29 9.92
C GLN A 252 4.67 -16.67 8.46
N VAL A 253 3.70 -16.61 7.55
CA VAL A 253 3.93 -16.89 6.13
C VAL A 253 4.91 -15.88 5.52
N ALA A 254 4.72 -14.59 5.78
CA ALA A 254 5.62 -13.55 5.28
C ALA A 254 7.06 -13.74 5.80
N ALA A 255 7.22 -14.09 7.07
CA ALA A 255 8.53 -14.37 7.63
C ALA A 255 9.17 -15.61 7.00
N GLU A 256 8.39 -16.66 6.67
CA GLU A 256 8.88 -17.87 6.00
C GLU A 256 9.26 -17.59 4.54
N VAL A 257 8.48 -16.77 3.81
CA VAL A 257 8.82 -16.34 2.44
C VAL A 257 10.12 -15.56 2.42
N LEU A 258 10.31 -14.62 3.35
CA LEU A 258 11.50 -13.78 3.41
C LEU A 258 12.73 -14.50 3.97
N VAL A 259 12.53 -15.37 4.96
CA VAL A 259 13.60 -16.09 5.67
C VAL A 259 13.22 -17.58 5.78
N PRO A 260 13.36 -18.35 4.69
CA PRO A 260 13.01 -19.75 4.68
C PRO A 260 13.75 -20.53 5.76
N SER A 261 13.03 -21.35 6.52
CA SER A 261 13.57 -22.16 7.62
C SER A 261 14.77 -22.99 7.20
N LYS A 262 14.67 -23.64 6.03
CA LYS A 262 15.74 -24.49 5.49
C LYS A 262 17.02 -23.71 5.25
N LEU A 263 16.94 -22.52 4.67
CA LEU A 263 18.09 -21.66 4.39
C LEU A 263 18.68 -21.09 5.69
N LEU A 264 17.83 -20.59 6.60
CA LEU A 264 18.29 -20.06 7.87
C LEU A 264 18.99 -21.12 8.72
N LEU A 265 18.41 -22.32 8.88
CA LEU A 265 18.97 -23.40 9.68
C LEU A 265 20.23 -24.02 9.07
N SER A 266 20.40 -23.95 7.75
CA SER A 266 21.63 -24.43 7.06
C SER A 266 22.80 -23.46 7.17
N ASN A 267 22.54 -22.20 7.56
CA ASN A 267 23.59 -21.19 7.68
C ASN A 267 24.58 -21.52 8.79
N SER A 268 25.89 -21.34 8.54
CA SER A 268 26.95 -21.68 9.50
C SER A 268 26.85 -20.91 10.81
N ILE A 269 26.42 -19.64 10.78
CA ILE A 269 26.22 -18.82 11.99
C ILE A 269 25.17 -19.49 12.90
N VAL A 270 24.05 -19.97 12.31
CA VAL A 270 22.97 -20.60 13.07
C VAL A 270 23.37 -21.99 13.57
N ARG A 271 24.09 -22.76 12.73
CA ARG A 271 24.57 -24.13 13.16
C ARG A 271 25.60 -24.09 14.26
N ASN A 272 26.45 -23.06 14.23
CA ASN A 272 27.55 -22.93 15.21
C ASN A 272 27.13 -22.18 16.47
N HIS A 273 25.89 -21.66 16.56
CA HIS A 273 25.40 -20.99 17.76
C HIS A 273 25.24 -21.98 18.90
N ASN A 274 25.86 -21.68 20.04
CA ASN A 274 26.15 -22.67 21.11
C ASN A 274 24.89 -23.24 21.77
N SER A 275 23.89 -22.43 22.08
CA SER A 275 22.65 -22.91 22.72
C SER A 275 21.48 -21.93 22.55
N LYS A 276 20.26 -22.43 22.75
CA LYS A 276 19.04 -21.66 22.79
C LYS A 276 19.07 -20.54 23.85
N GLU A 277 19.77 -20.78 24.95
CA GLU A 277 19.87 -19.81 26.06
C GLU A 277 20.95 -18.74 25.82
N SER A 278 21.88 -19.00 24.89
CA SER A 278 22.90 -18.02 24.52
C SER A 278 22.27 -16.82 23.80
N LYS A 279 22.74 -15.61 24.12
CA LYS A 279 22.30 -14.41 23.45
C LYS A 279 22.93 -14.31 22.07
N TRP A 280 22.10 -13.98 21.07
CA TRP A 280 22.55 -13.63 19.75
C TRP A 280 23.24 -12.27 19.78
N THR A 281 24.43 -12.19 19.26
CA THR A 281 25.16 -10.91 19.17
C THR A 281 24.57 -10.04 18.05
N ASN A 282 24.72 -8.72 18.18
CA ASN A 282 24.30 -7.80 17.14
C ASN A 282 25.03 -8.06 15.79
N ASP A 283 26.27 -8.51 15.82
CA ASP A 283 27.03 -8.88 14.62
C ASP A 283 26.44 -10.09 13.91
N GLU A 284 26.13 -11.18 14.63
CA GLU A 284 25.46 -12.37 14.08
C GLU A 284 24.11 -12.01 13.45
N LEU A 285 23.28 -11.27 14.18
CA LEU A 285 21.98 -10.83 13.69
C LEU A 285 22.08 -9.92 12.47
N THR A 286 23.06 -9.01 12.45
CA THR A 286 23.28 -8.10 11.32
C THR A 286 23.77 -8.87 10.08
N LYS A 287 24.66 -9.84 10.23
CA LYS A 287 25.11 -10.69 9.12
C LYS A 287 23.97 -11.50 8.52
N LEU A 288 23.14 -12.13 9.38
CA LEU A 288 21.96 -12.86 8.93
C LEU A 288 20.91 -11.92 8.29
N ALA A 289 20.68 -10.76 8.89
CA ALA A 289 19.74 -9.75 8.37
C ALA A 289 20.14 -9.26 6.97
N ARG A 290 21.43 -9.05 6.73
CA ARG A 290 21.96 -8.69 5.39
C ARG A 290 21.75 -9.78 4.36
N LEU A 291 21.98 -11.04 4.72
CA LEU A 291 21.82 -12.17 3.81
C LEU A 291 20.38 -12.30 3.28
N PHE A 292 19.39 -11.99 4.11
CA PHE A 292 17.97 -12.08 3.76
C PHE A 292 17.33 -10.73 3.45
N CYS A 293 18.10 -9.63 3.50
CA CYS A 293 17.62 -8.26 3.31
C CYS A 293 16.40 -7.91 4.20
N VAL A 294 16.44 -8.34 5.45
CA VAL A 294 15.41 -8.08 6.47
C VAL A 294 16.01 -7.36 7.69
N SER A 295 15.17 -6.97 8.66
CA SER A 295 15.68 -6.42 9.91
C SER A 295 16.21 -7.50 10.84
N SER A 296 17.14 -7.14 11.73
CA SER A 296 17.63 -8.05 12.80
C SER A 296 16.49 -8.56 13.69
N GLU A 297 15.44 -7.75 13.89
CA GLU A 297 14.23 -8.17 14.61
C GLU A 297 13.50 -9.31 13.91
N VAL A 298 13.37 -9.26 12.57
CA VAL A 298 12.77 -10.35 11.78
C VAL A 298 13.58 -11.63 11.92
N ILE A 299 14.91 -11.56 11.84
CA ILE A 299 15.78 -12.72 12.06
C ILE A 299 15.58 -13.30 13.46
N LEU A 300 15.65 -12.47 14.49
CA LEU A 300 15.53 -12.96 15.87
C LEU A 300 14.12 -13.51 16.15
N ARG A 301 13.08 -12.92 15.59
CA ARG A 301 11.72 -13.45 15.66
C ARG A 301 11.63 -14.81 14.96
N ARG A 302 12.31 -14.98 13.85
CA ARG A 302 12.36 -16.23 13.11
C ARG A 302 13.09 -17.30 13.88
N LEU A 303 14.25 -16.98 14.49
CA LEU A 303 15.01 -17.86 15.38
C LEU A 303 14.19 -18.28 16.61
N LEU A 304 13.36 -17.36 17.15
CA LEU A 304 12.43 -17.70 18.24
C LEU A 304 11.39 -18.73 17.78
N THR A 305 10.77 -18.52 16.61
CA THR A 305 9.79 -19.45 16.04
C THR A 305 10.39 -20.84 15.81
N LEU A 306 11.66 -20.90 15.40
CA LEU A 306 12.40 -22.15 15.16
C LEU A 306 13.05 -22.75 16.43
N GLY A 307 12.79 -22.18 17.60
CA GLY A 307 13.32 -22.66 18.88
C GLY A 307 14.84 -22.48 19.06
N LYS A 308 15.45 -21.54 18.31
CA LYS A 308 16.89 -21.24 18.36
C LYS A 308 17.24 -20.06 19.29
N THR A 309 16.25 -19.47 19.94
CA THR A 309 16.42 -18.49 21.02
C THR A 309 15.25 -18.54 21.98
N SER A 310 15.40 -17.93 23.17
CA SER A 310 14.35 -17.88 24.18
C SER A 310 13.46 -16.63 24.02
N SER A 311 12.23 -16.68 24.54
CA SER A 311 11.35 -15.51 24.58
C SER A 311 11.97 -14.36 25.39
N ALA A 312 12.74 -14.67 26.44
CA ALA A 312 13.42 -13.68 27.25
C ALA A 312 14.46 -12.88 26.42
N ASN A 313 15.33 -13.61 25.67
CA ASN A 313 16.32 -12.98 24.80
C ASN A 313 15.67 -12.13 23.70
N TYR A 314 14.56 -12.58 23.13
CA TYR A 314 13.80 -11.80 22.16
C TYR A 314 13.23 -10.51 22.76
N GLN A 315 12.63 -10.57 23.95
CA GLN A 315 12.06 -9.37 24.60
C GLN A 315 13.15 -8.37 25.00
N GLU A 316 14.28 -8.85 25.51
CA GLU A 316 15.42 -7.99 25.85
C GLU A 316 15.92 -7.25 24.60
N PHE A 317 16.14 -7.96 23.50
CA PHE A 317 16.53 -7.36 22.23
C PHE A 317 15.50 -6.31 21.76
N ARG A 318 14.22 -6.65 21.78
CA ARG A 318 13.15 -5.75 21.36
C ARG A 318 13.10 -4.47 22.18
N ASN A 319 13.33 -4.57 23.50
CA ASN A 319 13.38 -3.41 24.38
C ASN A 319 14.63 -2.53 24.17
N SER A 320 15.69 -3.09 23.57
CA SER A 320 16.91 -2.35 23.24
C SER A 320 16.83 -1.58 21.91
N ILE A 321 15.82 -1.84 21.08
CA ILE A 321 15.67 -1.17 19.78
C ILE A 321 15.21 0.27 20.01
N ASP A 322 16.01 1.21 19.53
CA ASP A 322 15.60 2.62 19.45
C ASP A 322 14.75 2.83 18.19
N TYR A 323 13.47 3.06 18.39
CA TYR A 323 12.51 3.40 17.32
C TYR A 323 12.49 4.91 16.99
N SER A 324 13.27 5.73 17.69
CA SER A 324 13.38 7.16 17.38
C SER A 324 14.18 7.37 16.10
N ARG A 325 13.50 7.69 14.99
CA ARG A 325 14.15 7.88 13.69
C ARG A 325 14.25 9.34 13.30
N LYS A 326 15.43 9.71 12.83
CA LYS A 326 15.61 10.94 12.06
C LYS A 326 14.85 10.80 10.73
N LYS A 327 13.93 11.72 10.47
CA LYS A 327 13.32 11.86 9.14
C LYS A 327 14.44 12.09 8.13
N ALA A 328 14.54 11.22 7.14
CA ALA A 328 15.38 11.49 5.98
C ALA A 328 14.82 12.73 5.28
N SER A 329 15.61 13.78 5.17
CA SER A 329 15.24 15.00 4.46
C SER A 329 15.69 14.88 3.01
N GLY A 330 14.77 15.12 2.06
CA GLY A 330 15.08 15.33 0.66
C GLY A 330 15.18 14.03 -0.15
N GLY A 331 14.20 13.77 -1.03
CA GLY A 331 14.25 12.74 -2.04
C GLY A 331 14.20 13.37 -3.44
N ASP A 332 14.76 12.66 -4.44
CA ASP A 332 14.61 13.04 -5.84
C ASP A 332 13.13 13.06 -6.23
N TYR A 333 12.68 14.15 -6.85
CA TYR A 333 11.28 14.34 -7.26
C TYR A 333 10.76 13.18 -8.11
N TYR A 334 11.53 12.75 -9.12
CA TYR A 334 11.10 11.71 -10.04
C TYR A 334 11.04 10.33 -9.38
N ARG A 335 11.99 10.04 -8.50
CA ARG A 335 11.94 8.81 -7.69
C ARG A 335 10.71 8.76 -6.80
N ASN A 336 10.33 9.90 -6.22
CA ASN A 336 9.09 10.01 -5.43
C ASN A 336 7.84 9.83 -6.31
N VAL A 337 7.83 10.37 -7.53
CA VAL A 337 6.76 10.16 -8.51
C VAL A 337 6.64 8.68 -8.86
N VAL A 338 7.75 8.01 -9.17
CA VAL A 338 7.77 6.56 -9.47
C VAL A 338 7.31 5.75 -8.27
N ALA A 339 7.77 6.09 -7.06
CA ALA A 339 7.36 5.39 -5.84
C ALA A 339 5.84 5.50 -5.62
N LYS A 340 5.28 6.71 -5.75
CA LYS A 340 3.86 6.98 -5.52
C LYS A 340 2.95 6.35 -6.58
N ASN A 341 3.41 6.28 -7.83
CA ASN A 341 2.58 5.80 -8.94
C ASN A 341 2.80 4.33 -9.28
N GLY A 342 3.92 3.70 -8.86
CA GLY A 342 4.33 2.39 -9.32
C GLY A 342 4.85 2.41 -10.76
N VAL A 343 5.78 1.51 -11.07
CA VAL A 343 6.39 1.43 -12.42
C VAL A 343 5.36 0.96 -13.43
N THR A 344 4.62 -0.09 -13.11
CA THR A 344 3.65 -0.71 -14.01
C THR A 344 2.51 0.24 -14.37
N PHE A 345 1.96 0.97 -13.39
CA PHE A 345 0.91 1.96 -13.66
C PHE A 345 1.41 3.14 -14.51
N LEU A 346 2.63 3.65 -14.23
CA LEU A 346 3.22 4.71 -15.04
C LEU A 346 3.43 4.26 -16.49
N ASN A 347 3.97 3.06 -16.71
CA ASN A 347 4.14 2.52 -18.05
C ASN A 347 2.82 2.39 -18.79
N LEU A 348 1.78 1.89 -18.11
CA LEU A 348 0.44 1.75 -18.68
C LEU A 348 -0.15 3.11 -19.07
N ALA A 349 -0.04 4.13 -18.22
CA ALA A 349 -0.51 5.48 -18.50
C ALA A 349 0.25 6.13 -19.66
N LEU A 350 1.58 5.94 -19.73
CA LEU A 350 2.40 6.42 -20.85
C LEU A 350 2.03 5.71 -22.16
N GLN A 351 1.83 4.40 -22.15
CA GLN A 351 1.38 3.66 -23.32
C GLN A 351 0.02 4.17 -23.82
N GLY A 352 -0.94 4.39 -22.91
CA GLY A 352 -2.23 4.98 -23.26
C GLY A 352 -2.10 6.37 -23.89
N TYR A 353 -1.18 7.19 -23.39
CA TYR A 353 -0.91 8.51 -23.96
C TYR A 353 -0.27 8.42 -25.35
N TYR A 354 0.77 7.60 -25.54
CA TYR A 354 1.45 7.46 -26.83
C TYR A 354 0.62 6.74 -27.92
N GLN A 355 -0.41 6.00 -27.49
CA GLN A 355 -1.39 5.40 -28.39
C GLN A 355 -2.64 6.29 -28.62
N ASP A 356 -2.62 7.56 -28.22
CA ASP A 356 -3.72 8.50 -28.32
C ASP A 356 -5.04 8.02 -27.67
N LYS A 357 -4.95 7.14 -26.66
CA LYS A 357 -6.12 6.65 -25.88
C LYS A 357 -6.50 7.63 -24.78
N ILE A 358 -5.55 8.39 -24.27
CA ILE A 358 -5.79 9.42 -23.26
C ILE A 358 -5.10 10.73 -23.66
N THR A 359 -5.67 11.84 -23.19
CA THR A 359 -5.12 13.18 -23.43
C THR A 359 -3.96 13.51 -22.49
N ALA A 360 -3.18 14.53 -22.80
CA ALA A 360 -2.15 15.07 -21.91
C ALA A 360 -2.72 15.54 -20.56
N SER A 361 -3.94 16.07 -20.54
CA SER A 361 -4.64 16.42 -19.30
C SER A 361 -4.94 15.19 -18.46
N SER A 362 -5.47 14.13 -19.08
CA SER A 362 -5.73 12.86 -18.39
C SER A 362 -4.45 12.23 -17.83
N LEU A 363 -3.35 12.26 -18.59
CA LEU A 363 -2.05 11.79 -18.11
C LEU A 363 -1.59 12.57 -16.86
N TRP A 364 -1.75 13.90 -16.88
CA TRP A 364 -1.46 14.71 -15.70
C TRP A 364 -2.36 14.37 -14.53
N ASP A 365 -3.66 14.23 -14.75
CA ASP A 365 -4.62 13.91 -13.68
C ASP A 365 -4.32 12.57 -13.01
N PHE A 366 -3.87 11.56 -13.78
CA PHE A 366 -3.55 10.22 -13.29
C PHE A 366 -2.22 10.15 -12.56
N THR A 367 -1.20 10.85 -13.06
CA THR A 367 0.19 10.69 -12.62
C THR A 367 0.76 11.88 -11.87
N HIS A 368 0.16 13.06 -12.02
CA HIS A 368 0.68 14.36 -11.61
C HIS A 368 2.05 14.71 -12.25
N VAL A 369 2.32 14.18 -13.45
CA VAL A 369 3.55 14.43 -14.20
C VAL A 369 3.27 15.40 -15.35
N LYS A 370 3.97 16.53 -15.36
CA LYS A 370 3.89 17.51 -16.48
C LYS A 370 4.55 16.94 -17.73
N LEU A 371 4.00 17.23 -18.91
CA LEU A 371 4.57 16.82 -20.21
C LEU A 371 6.04 17.23 -20.37
N SER A 372 6.43 18.41 -19.91
CA SER A 372 7.81 18.89 -19.93
C SER A 372 8.79 17.99 -19.12
N ASN A 373 8.27 17.15 -18.25
CA ASN A 373 9.04 16.28 -17.38
C ASN A 373 9.05 14.81 -17.85
N LEU A 374 8.32 14.46 -18.91
CA LEU A 374 8.19 13.06 -19.36
C LEU A 374 9.55 12.45 -19.73
N ALA A 375 10.35 13.11 -20.54
CA ALA A 375 11.65 12.58 -20.95
C ALA A 375 12.59 12.26 -19.77
N LYS A 376 12.52 13.05 -18.69
CA LYS A 376 13.30 12.77 -17.46
C LYS A 376 12.71 11.61 -16.67
N LEU A 377 11.39 11.50 -16.61
CA LEU A 377 10.71 10.37 -15.96
C LEU A 377 11.02 9.06 -16.68
N GLU A 378 10.92 9.03 -17.99
CA GLU A 378 11.23 7.86 -18.83
C GLU A 378 12.66 7.40 -18.66
N LYS A 379 13.61 8.34 -18.65
CA LYS A 379 15.01 8.02 -18.36
C LYS A 379 15.17 7.28 -17.02
N ILE A 380 14.40 7.63 -16.01
CA ILE A 380 14.45 6.97 -14.70
C ILE A 380 13.70 5.63 -14.72
N LEU A 381 12.56 5.56 -15.40
CA LEU A 381 11.79 4.32 -15.53
C LEU A 381 12.56 3.24 -16.26
N TYR A 382 13.29 3.60 -17.34
CA TYR A 382 14.00 2.66 -18.21
C TYR A 382 15.51 2.53 -17.91
N ALA A 383 16.08 3.36 -17.03
CA ALA A 383 17.52 3.28 -16.68
C ALA A 383 17.89 2.06 -15.81
N LYS A 384 16.94 1.20 -15.45
CA LYS A 384 17.12 0.02 -14.60
C LYS A 384 16.50 -1.25 -15.21
N ILE A 385 16.38 -1.31 -16.53
CA ILE A 385 16.03 -2.55 -17.23
C ILE A 385 17.29 -3.36 -17.51
#